data_00b000741f6316659cac35bbb570742e
#
_entry.id   00b000741f6316659cac35bbb570742e
#
_cell.length_a   1.000
_cell.length_b   1.000
_cell.length_c   1.000
_cell.angle_alpha   90.00
_cell.angle_beta   90.00
_cell.angle_gamma   90.00
#
_symmetry.space_group_name_H-M   'P 1'
#
loop_
_entity.id
_entity.type
_entity.pdbx_description
1 polymer ?
#
loop_
_entity_poly.entity_id
_entity_poly.type
_entity_poly.pdbx_seq_one_letter_code
_entity_poly.pdbx_strand_id
1 'polypeptide(L)'
;MFRLAAVLLGLGMLAGCQVQPLYGNLSGDSQSVSVSRVDSRVEQVVRNELVLGFGGEQPSGAYTLDIDATAAVAGILPGGLDNEFSAARTTVTATYVLKTTQTGEVVKRGTRSADAQLDLPSQNFAQERAKIEAENRAAKAVAAQVRADVAAALAR
;
A
#
# COMPACT_ATOMS: atom_id res chain seq x y z
N MET A 1 45.04 32.57 -6.64
CA MET A 1 43.75 32.98 -6.05
C MET A 1 42.53 32.49 -6.86
N PHE A 2 42.54 32.64 -8.18
CA PHE A 2 41.42 32.19 -9.06
C PHE A 2 41.10 30.69 -9.02
N ARG A 3 42.11 29.81 -8.84
CA ARG A 3 41.90 28.35 -8.76
C ARG A 3 41.22 27.87 -7.48
N LEU A 4 41.42 28.53 -6.35
CA LEU A 4 40.78 28.23 -5.08
C LEU A 4 39.30 28.65 -5.07
N ALA A 5 38.95 29.76 -5.71
CA ALA A 5 37.59 30.24 -5.85
C ALA A 5 36.74 29.31 -6.73
N ALA A 6 37.31 28.75 -7.79
CA ALA A 6 36.59 27.79 -8.65
C ALA A 6 36.28 26.43 -7.95
N VAL A 7 37.18 25.98 -7.07
CA VAL A 7 36.97 24.74 -6.31
C VAL A 7 35.91 24.97 -5.22
N LEU A 8 35.86 26.09 -4.55
CA LEU A 8 34.84 26.46 -3.57
C LEU A 8 33.44 26.61 -4.20
N LEU A 9 33.37 27.17 -5.43
CA LEU A 9 32.12 27.30 -6.17
C LEU A 9 31.56 25.93 -6.61
N GLY A 10 32.44 24.97 -6.98
CA GLY A 10 32.09 23.61 -7.36
C GLY A 10 31.55 22.77 -6.20
N LEU A 11 32.03 22.94 -4.97
CA LEU A 11 31.56 22.25 -3.79
C LEU A 11 30.18 22.73 -3.32
N GLY A 12 29.80 23.98 -3.60
CA GLY A 12 28.49 24.53 -3.24
C GLY A 12 27.32 23.95 -4.04
N MET A 13 27.55 23.39 -5.21
CA MET A 13 26.48 22.81 -6.04
C MET A 13 26.10 21.36 -5.67
N LEU A 14 26.86 20.66 -4.84
CA LEU A 14 26.54 19.30 -4.39
C LEU A 14 25.59 19.24 -3.18
N ALA A 15 25.29 20.36 -2.55
CA ALA A 15 24.43 20.42 -1.36
C ALA A 15 22.91 20.42 -1.66
N GLY A 16 22.50 20.36 -2.93
CA GLY A 16 21.11 20.61 -3.36
C GLY A 16 20.14 19.43 -3.33
N CYS A 17 20.59 18.20 -3.11
CA CYS A 17 19.70 17.05 -3.10
C CYS A 17 19.49 16.53 -1.67
N GLN A 18 18.68 17.23 -0.88
CA GLN A 18 18.15 16.64 0.34
C GLN A 18 16.99 15.71 -0.02
N VAL A 19 17.28 14.42 -0.19
CA VAL A 19 16.25 13.38 -0.28
C VAL A 19 15.68 13.17 1.11
N GLN A 20 14.57 13.82 1.41
CA GLN A 20 13.82 13.56 2.64
C GLN A 20 12.98 12.29 2.40
N PRO A 21 13.16 11.21 3.19
CA PRO A 21 12.35 10.01 3.04
C PRO A 21 10.89 10.33 3.34
N LEU A 22 10.00 10.09 2.37
CA LEU A 22 8.55 10.35 2.47
C LEU A 22 7.92 9.72 3.73
N TYR A 23 8.52 8.65 4.25
CA TYR A 23 8.02 7.92 5.43
C TYR A 23 8.79 8.20 6.72
N GLY A 24 9.82 9.04 6.70
CA GLY A 24 10.68 9.30 7.85
C GLY A 24 9.97 10.03 9.01
N ASN A 25 8.88 10.74 8.73
CA ASN A 25 8.16 11.54 9.70
C ASN A 25 6.89 10.87 10.25
N LEU A 26 6.54 9.67 9.81
CA LEU A 26 5.33 8.96 10.26
C LEU A 26 5.49 8.32 11.65
N SER A 27 6.67 8.39 12.24
CA SER A 27 6.99 7.82 13.57
C SER A 27 6.86 8.81 14.72
N GLY A 28 6.44 10.06 14.46
CA GLY A 28 6.20 11.05 15.52
C GLY A 28 4.79 10.93 16.10
N ASP A 29 4.62 11.17 17.42
CA ASP A 29 3.31 11.09 18.10
C ASP A 29 2.21 11.94 17.44
N SER A 30 2.57 13.05 16.79
CA SER A 30 1.64 13.96 16.11
C SER A 30 1.13 13.45 14.76
N GLN A 31 1.76 12.40 14.19
CA GLN A 31 1.39 11.80 12.90
C GLN A 31 1.10 10.29 13.00
N SER A 32 0.90 9.79 14.20
CA SER A 32 0.58 8.39 14.43
C SER A 32 -0.77 8.01 13.81
N VAL A 33 -0.80 6.92 13.05
CA VAL A 33 -1.99 6.43 12.36
C VAL A 33 -2.43 5.12 12.97
N SER A 34 -3.63 5.10 13.55
CA SER A 34 -4.31 3.88 13.98
C SER A 34 -5.08 3.29 12.80
N VAL A 35 -4.92 2.00 12.52
CA VAL A 35 -5.66 1.31 11.48
C VAL A 35 -6.81 0.54 12.12
N SER A 36 -8.05 0.80 11.67
CA SER A 36 -9.26 0.17 12.21
C SER A 36 -9.22 -1.35 12.08
N ARG A 37 -9.99 -2.04 12.93
CA ARG A 37 -10.20 -3.49 12.83
C ARG A 37 -10.98 -3.80 11.57
N VAL A 38 -10.74 -4.98 11.03
CA VAL A 38 -11.32 -5.48 9.78
C VAL A 38 -11.74 -6.94 9.96
N ASP A 39 -12.66 -7.41 9.15
CA ASP A 39 -13.31 -8.71 9.32
C ASP A 39 -12.87 -9.75 8.27
N SER A 40 -12.63 -9.34 7.03
CA SER A 40 -12.27 -10.26 5.95
C SER A 40 -10.78 -10.58 5.91
N ARG A 41 -10.43 -11.72 5.29
CA ARG A 41 -9.03 -12.13 5.13
C ARG A 41 -8.21 -11.15 4.28
N VAL A 42 -8.78 -10.65 3.19
CA VAL A 42 -8.08 -9.69 2.30
C VAL A 42 -7.84 -8.37 3.01
N GLU A 43 -8.83 -7.88 3.75
CA GLU A 43 -8.67 -6.68 4.58
C GLU A 43 -7.60 -6.86 5.65
N GLN A 44 -7.53 -8.04 6.28
CA GLN A 44 -6.50 -8.34 7.28
C GLN A 44 -5.09 -8.27 6.67
N VAL A 45 -4.89 -8.75 5.44
CA VAL A 45 -3.60 -8.63 4.76
C VAL A 45 -3.26 -7.17 4.49
N VAL A 46 -4.21 -6.39 3.95
CA VAL A 46 -4.03 -4.94 3.71
C VAL A 46 -3.73 -4.22 5.03
N ARG A 47 -4.51 -4.48 6.09
CA ARG A 47 -4.32 -3.88 7.42
C ARG A 47 -2.94 -4.19 7.99
N ASN A 48 -2.52 -5.45 7.97
CA ASN A 48 -1.23 -5.85 8.53
C ASN A 48 -0.06 -5.15 7.82
N GLU A 49 -0.11 -5.04 6.50
CA GLU A 49 0.91 -4.33 5.73
C GLU A 49 0.92 -2.81 6.04
N LEU A 50 -0.26 -2.21 6.26
CA LEU A 50 -0.37 -0.79 6.66
C LEU A 50 0.15 -0.57 8.08
N VAL A 51 -0.22 -1.42 9.04
CA VAL A 51 0.28 -1.36 10.42
C VAL A 51 1.81 -1.47 10.44
N LEU A 52 2.38 -2.45 9.73
CA LEU A 52 3.84 -2.57 9.59
C LEU A 52 4.45 -1.33 8.95
N GLY A 53 3.81 -0.81 7.91
CA GLY A 53 4.27 0.37 7.18
C GLY A 53 4.20 1.68 7.97
N PHE A 54 3.34 1.77 8.98
CA PHE A 54 3.24 2.92 9.90
C PHE A 54 4.07 2.75 11.19
N GLY A 55 4.89 1.70 11.27
CA GLY A 55 5.81 1.48 12.38
C GLY A 55 5.25 0.64 13.52
N GLY A 56 4.15 -0.06 13.31
CA GLY A 56 3.53 -0.97 14.27
C GLY A 56 2.11 -0.59 14.66
N GLU A 57 1.51 -1.36 15.56
CA GLU A 57 0.15 -1.11 16.06
C GLU A 57 0.12 0.18 16.90
N GLN A 58 -0.81 1.09 16.56
CA GLN A 58 -1.00 2.37 17.23
C GLN A 58 -2.45 2.43 17.78
N PRO A 59 -2.73 1.96 19.01
CA PRO A 59 -4.09 1.88 19.55
C PRO A 59 -4.79 3.24 19.69
N SER A 60 -4.02 4.32 19.83
CA SER A 60 -4.51 5.69 20.05
C SER A 60 -3.75 6.69 19.19
N GLY A 61 -3.71 6.46 17.87
CA GLY A 61 -3.08 7.39 16.95
C GLY A 61 -3.82 8.72 16.84
N ALA A 62 -3.11 9.78 16.45
CA ALA A 62 -3.71 11.09 16.15
C ALA A 62 -4.72 11.01 15.00
N TYR A 63 -4.51 10.05 14.12
CA TYR A 63 -5.40 9.76 12.98
C TYR A 63 -5.89 8.32 13.03
N THR A 64 -7.11 8.11 12.54
CA THR A 64 -7.71 6.77 12.33
C THR A 64 -7.90 6.53 10.84
N LEU A 65 -7.40 5.40 10.36
CA LEU A 65 -7.55 4.94 8.98
C LEU A 65 -8.55 3.79 8.94
N ASP A 66 -9.72 4.05 8.38
CA ASP A 66 -10.72 3.02 8.08
C ASP A 66 -10.46 2.47 6.69
N ILE A 67 -10.57 1.14 6.53
CA ILE A 67 -10.31 0.42 5.28
C ILE A 67 -11.45 -0.56 5.04
N ASP A 68 -11.87 -0.65 3.79
CA ASP A 68 -12.72 -1.70 3.24
C ASP A 68 -12.02 -2.25 1.99
N ALA A 69 -11.77 -3.55 1.91
CA ALA A 69 -11.05 -4.15 0.79
C ALA A 69 -11.74 -5.42 0.28
N THR A 70 -11.85 -5.51 -1.04
CA THR A 70 -12.43 -6.65 -1.74
C THR A 70 -11.45 -7.22 -2.76
N ALA A 71 -11.57 -8.52 -3.04
CA ALA A 71 -10.82 -9.21 -4.07
C ALA A 71 -11.76 -9.81 -5.11
N ALA A 72 -11.38 -9.71 -6.38
CA ALA A 72 -12.08 -10.33 -7.50
C ALA A 72 -11.06 -11.08 -8.38
N VAL A 73 -11.44 -12.28 -8.82
CA VAL A 73 -10.63 -13.12 -9.72
C VAL A 73 -11.32 -13.23 -11.07
N ALA A 74 -10.60 -12.95 -12.14
CA ALA A 74 -11.09 -13.07 -13.52
C ALA A 74 -10.11 -13.90 -14.36
N GLY A 75 -10.62 -14.88 -15.10
CA GLY A 75 -9.85 -15.61 -16.11
C GLY A 75 -9.41 -14.69 -17.24
N ILE A 76 -8.16 -14.79 -17.65
CA ILE A 76 -7.56 -13.90 -18.68
C ILE A 76 -7.04 -14.66 -19.90
N LEU A 77 -6.79 -15.95 -19.78
CA LEU A 77 -6.30 -16.77 -20.87
C LEU A 77 -7.11 -18.07 -20.97
N PRO A 78 -7.91 -18.26 -22.02
CA PRO A 78 -8.60 -19.53 -22.25
C PRO A 78 -7.59 -20.66 -22.36
N GLY A 79 -7.84 -21.77 -21.66
CA GLY A 79 -6.99 -22.96 -21.65
C GLY A 79 -7.68 -24.13 -22.34
N GLY A 80 -6.98 -24.75 -23.28
CA GLY A 80 -7.32 -26.04 -23.83
C GLY A 80 -8.69 -26.17 -24.51
N LEU A 81 -9.12 -27.46 -24.65
CA LEU A 81 -10.37 -27.83 -25.30
C LEU A 81 -11.61 -27.71 -24.41
N ASP A 82 -11.43 -27.61 -23.11
CA ASP A 82 -12.50 -27.66 -22.09
C ASP A 82 -13.03 -26.30 -21.68
N ASN A 83 -12.68 -25.22 -22.39
CA ASN A 83 -13.10 -23.85 -22.12
C ASN A 83 -12.75 -23.32 -20.71
N GLU A 84 -11.83 -23.97 -20.02
CA GLU A 84 -11.27 -23.52 -18.75
C GLU A 84 -10.17 -22.48 -18.98
N PHE A 85 -9.94 -21.62 -18.00
CA PHE A 85 -8.84 -20.67 -18.07
C PHE A 85 -7.55 -21.31 -17.55
N SER A 86 -6.43 -21.08 -18.25
CA SER A 86 -5.08 -21.48 -17.80
C SER A 86 -4.39 -20.40 -16.98
N ALA A 87 -4.84 -19.16 -17.07
CA ALA A 87 -4.35 -18.05 -16.27
C ALA A 87 -5.50 -17.12 -15.84
N ALA A 88 -5.31 -16.46 -14.72
CA ALA A 88 -6.27 -15.52 -14.18
C ALA A 88 -5.55 -14.27 -13.63
N ARG A 89 -6.35 -13.25 -13.34
CA ARG A 89 -5.95 -12.04 -12.66
C ARG A 89 -6.77 -11.90 -11.39
N THR A 90 -6.11 -11.67 -10.27
CA THR A 90 -6.76 -11.21 -9.04
C THR A 90 -6.60 -9.71 -8.94
N THR A 91 -7.69 -8.98 -8.80
CA THR A 91 -7.72 -7.54 -8.52
C THR A 91 -8.16 -7.34 -7.08
N VAL A 92 -7.35 -6.67 -6.27
CA VAL A 92 -7.75 -6.20 -4.94
C VAL A 92 -8.02 -4.70 -5.04
N THR A 93 -9.19 -4.30 -4.54
CA THR A 93 -9.60 -2.89 -4.45
C THR A 93 -9.80 -2.54 -2.99
N ALA A 94 -9.15 -1.47 -2.52
CA ALA A 94 -9.32 -0.94 -1.17
C ALA A 94 -9.84 0.49 -1.22
N THR A 95 -10.96 0.74 -0.54
CA THR A 95 -11.47 2.08 -0.23
C THR A 95 -11.04 2.45 1.17
N TYR A 96 -10.58 3.68 1.37
CA TYR A 96 -10.07 4.12 2.66
C TYR A 96 -10.54 5.52 3.01
N VAL A 97 -10.63 5.79 4.32
CA VAL A 97 -10.93 7.11 4.89
C VAL A 97 -10.00 7.36 6.06
N LEU A 98 -9.17 8.40 5.93
CA LEU A 98 -8.31 8.92 7.01
C LEU A 98 -9.06 10.02 7.74
N LYS A 99 -9.17 9.91 9.05
CA LYS A 99 -9.87 10.87 9.92
C LYS A 99 -8.95 11.32 11.06
N THR A 100 -9.14 12.54 11.54
CA THR A 100 -8.60 12.95 12.83
C THR A 100 -9.32 12.21 13.95
N THR A 101 -8.58 11.53 14.82
CA THR A 101 -9.19 10.67 15.85
C THR A 101 -10.05 11.46 16.84
N GLN A 102 -9.64 12.70 17.19
CA GLN A 102 -10.35 13.52 18.18
C GLN A 102 -11.66 14.10 17.64
N THR A 103 -11.67 14.59 16.41
CA THR A 103 -12.82 15.33 15.84
C THR A 103 -13.64 14.50 14.88
N GLY A 104 -13.10 13.39 14.37
CA GLY A 104 -13.72 12.61 13.30
C GLY A 104 -13.69 13.31 11.94
N GLU A 105 -13.03 14.45 11.81
CA GLU A 105 -12.90 15.18 10.56
C GLU A 105 -12.14 14.36 9.51
N VAL A 106 -12.68 14.31 8.30
CA VAL A 106 -12.07 13.56 7.19
C VAL A 106 -10.92 14.38 6.60
N VAL A 107 -9.71 13.86 6.75
CA VAL A 107 -8.48 14.43 6.17
C VAL A 107 -8.28 13.99 4.73
N LYS A 108 -8.52 12.70 4.46
CA LYS A 108 -8.35 12.10 3.14
C LYS A 108 -9.29 10.92 2.95
N ARG A 109 -9.77 10.74 1.73
CA ARG A 109 -10.45 9.51 1.30
C ARG A 109 -9.99 9.15 -0.11
N GLY A 110 -10.07 7.88 -0.44
CA GLY A 110 -9.71 7.42 -1.78
C GLY A 110 -9.99 5.95 -1.97
N THR A 111 -9.80 5.50 -3.21
CA THR A 111 -9.84 4.10 -3.60
C THR A 111 -8.58 3.78 -4.38
N ARG A 112 -7.96 2.64 -4.08
CA ARG A 112 -6.80 2.11 -4.79
C ARG A 112 -7.05 0.67 -5.18
N SER A 113 -6.47 0.26 -6.30
CA SER A 113 -6.53 -1.13 -6.74
C SER A 113 -5.18 -1.59 -7.27
N ALA A 114 -4.91 -2.87 -7.12
CA ALA A 114 -3.75 -3.52 -7.70
C ALA A 114 -4.09 -4.93 -8.16
N ASP A 115 -3.37 -5.38 -9.17
CA ASP A 115 -3.58 -6.67 -9.80
C ASP A 115 -2.40 -7.61 -9.52
N ALA A 116 -2.69 -8.89 -9.44
CA ALA A 116 -1.70 -9.96 -9.49
C ALA A 116 -2.17 -11.05 -10.44
N GLN A 117 -1.30 -11.45 -11.36
CA GLN A 117 -1.57 -12.57 -12.26
C GLN A 117 -1.20 -13.88 -11.59
N LEU A 118 -1.90 -14.95 -11.98
CA LEU A 118 -1.67 -16.30 -11.51
C LEU A 118 -1.94 -17.31 -12.64
N ASP A 119 -1.19 -18.39 -12.63
CA ASP A 119 -1.49 -19.57 -13.42
C ASP A 119 -2.55 -20.41 -12.70
N LEU A 120 -3.42 -21.03 -13.45
CA LEU A 120 -4.46 -21.93 -12.94
C LEU A 120 -4.05 -23.37 -13.24
N PRO A 121 -3.36 -24.07 -12.33
CA PRO A 121 -3.03 -25.48 -12.51
C PRO A 121 -4.29 -26.35 -12.47
N SER A 122 -4.23 -27.53 -13.10
CA SER A 122 -5.38 -28.46 -13.16
C SER A 122 -5.76 -29.07 -11.80
N GLN A 123 -4.85 -29.04 -10.82
CA GLN A 123 -5.09 -29.58 -9.49
C GLN A 123 -5.80 -28.54 -8.60
N ASN A 124 -6.98 -28.86 -8.11
CA ASN A 124 -7.81 -27.94 -7.31
C ASN A 124 -7.09 -27.31 -6.11
N PHE A 125 -6.30 -28.11 -5.38
CA PHE A 125 -5.55 -27.58 -4.23
C PHE A 125 -4.47 -26.58 -4.65
N ALA A 126 -3.73 -26.88 -5.72
CA ALA A 126 -2.70 -25.97 -6.24
C ALA A 126 -3.34 -24.67 -6.78
N GLN A 127 -4.50 -24.78 -7.44
CA GLN A 127 -5.26 -23.63 -7.94
C GLN A 127 -5.70 -22.71 -6.77
N GLU A 128 -6.23 -23.29 -5.69
CA GLU A 128 -6.65 -22.50 -4.53
C GLU A 128 -5.48 -21.78 -3.85
N ARG A 129 -4.34 -22.48 -3.73
CA ARG A 129 -3.09 -21.86 -3.20
C ARG A 129 -2.60 -20.73 -4.11
N ALA A 130 -2.68 -20.90 -5.44
CA ALA A 130 -2.29 -19.85 -6.38
C ALA A 130 -3.19 -18.61 -6.27
N LYS A 131 -4.50 -18.79 -6.10
CA LYS A 131 -5.46 -17.68 -5.87
C LYS A 131 -5.13 -16.92 -4.59
N ILE A 132 -4.96 -17.63 -3.46
CA ILE A 132 -4.61 -17.02 -2.17
C ILE A 132 -3.31 -16.22 -2.26
N GLU A 133 -2.29 -16.76 -2.93
CA GLU A 133 -1.00 -16.09 -3.08
C GLU A 133 -1.10 -14.83 -3.97
N ALA A 134 -1.84 -14.91 -5.08
CA ALA A 134 -2.08 -13.75 -5.94
C ALA A 134 -2.86 -12.66 -5.20
N GLU A 135 -3.88 -13.03 -4.42
CA GLU A 135 -4.62 -12.10 -3.58
C GLU A 135 -3.72 -11.41 -2.55
N ASN A 136 -2.83 -12.15 -1.89
CA ASN A 136 -1.86 -11.58 -0.95
C ASN A 136 -0.92 -10.59 -1.63
N ARG A 137 -0.39 -10.90 -2.82
CA ARG A 137 0.47 -9.98 -3.57
C ARG A 137 -0.27 -8.69 -3.96
N ALA A 138 -1.49 -8.80 -4.48
CA ALA A 138 -2.31 -7.65 -4.84
C ALA A 138 -2.67 -6.81 -3.61
N ALA A 139 -3.03 -7.43 -2.48
CA ALA A 139 -3.35 -6.76 -1.22
C ALA A 139 -2.15 -5.97 -0.68
N LYS A 140 -0.93 -6.54 -0.71
CA LYS A 140 0.29 -5.83 -0.32
C LYS A 140 0.57 -4.63 -1.22
N ALA A 141 0.39 -4.77 -2.53
CA ALA A 141 0.58 -3.67 -3.47
C ALA A 141 -0.43 -2.53 -3.23
N VAL A 142 -1.71 -2.84 -2.98
CA VAL A 142 -2.72 -1.86 -2.61
C VAL A 142 -2.36 -1.14 -1.31
N ALA A 143 -1.93 -1.89 -0.28
CA ALA A 143 -1.52 -1.30 1.00
C ALA A 143 -0.38 -0.29 0.83
N ALA A 144 0.61 -0.58 -0.03
CA ALA A 144 1.69 0.35 -0.33
C ALA A 144 1.18 1.65 -0.99
N GLN A 145 0.19 1.56 -1.88
CA GLN A 145 -0.42 2.74 -2.51
C GLN A 145 -1.22 3.56 -1.49
N VAL A 146 -2.05 2.92 -0.65
CA VAL A 146 -2.79 3.60 0.41
C VAL A 146 -1.84 4.30 1.39
N ARG A 147 -0.75 3.63 1.79
CA ARG A 147 0.27 4.22 2.67
C ARG A 147 0.90 5.47 2.05
N ALA A 148 1.21 5.44 0.74
CA ALA A 148 1.75 6.59 0.04
C ALA A 148 0.77 7.77 0.02
N ASP A 149 -0.52 7.52 -0.20
CA ASP A 149 -1.56 8.54 -0.18
C ASP A 149 -1.72 9.17 1.22
N VAL A 150 -1.70 8.34 2.27
CA VAL A 150 -1.77 8.80 3.67
C VAL A 150 -0.55 9.65 4.01
N ALA A 151 0.66 9.17 3.67
CA ALA A 151 1.89 9.93 3.88
C ALA A 151 1.86 11.30 3.17
N ALA A 152 1.40 11.33 1.93
CA ALA A 152 1.27 12.58 1.16
C ALA A 152 0.19 13.53 1.74
N ALA A 153 -0.87 13.00 2.37
CA ALA A 153 -1.90 13.82 3.02
C ALA A 153 -1.39 14.44 4.32
N LEU A 154 -0.56 13.71 5.08
CA LEU A 154 -0.01 14.16 6.36
C LEU A 154 1.25 15.04 6.22
N ALA A 155 1.89 15.06 5.05
CA ALA A 155 3.05 15.91 4.76
C ALA A 155 2.70 17.36 4.40
N ARG A 156 1.41 17.71 4.32
CA ARG A 156 0.91 19.04 4.00
C ARG A 156 0.67 19.85 5.26
#